data_a741d3fb91f38e1cf33f10de8a665ec4
#
_entry.id   a741d3fb91f38e1cf33f10de8a665ec4
#
_cell.length_a   1.000
_cell.length_b   1.000
_cell.length_c   1.000
_cell.angle_alpha   90.00
_cell.angle_beta   90.00
_cell.angle_gamma   90.00
#
_symmetry.space_group_name_H-M   'P 1'
#
loop_
_entity.id
_entity.type
_entity.pdbx_description
1 polymer ?
#
loop_
_entity_poly.entity_id
_entity_poly.type
_entity_poly.pdbx_seq_one_letter_code
_entity_poly.pdbx_strand_id
1 'polypeptide(L)'
;MLDNFKDARELFEAARSAAIERDHAAKQLERMRHRTLGGSSSISGGGRGATKDVNGTAASIAIVDYESMMRSRLAEDTKLLNLCAALIYGRNGREGVSAVLGSEYADVLFWRYLNAETWVRCGAVCHVSPATAKRRAMTALDAIDSIGLRHAIDGVGLGAMSGSIGLNADYLKS
;
A
#
# COMPACT_ATOMS: atom_id res chain seq x y z
N MET A 1 -4.10 -2.65 16.47
CA MET A 1 -4.26 -2.56 15.00
C MET A 1 -4.56 -3.90 14.36
N LEU A 2 -3.75 -4.94 14.58
CA LEU A 2 -3.99 -6.28 14.00
C LEU A 2 -5.29 -6.93 14.44
N ASP A 3 -5.69 -6.73 15.69
CA ASP A 3 -6.93 -7.29 16.23
C ASP A 3 -8.21 -6.80 15.53
N ASN A 4 -8.07 -5.79 14.67
CA ASN A 4 -9.19 -5.24 13.90
C ASN A 4 -9.43 -6.01 12.60
N PHE A 5 -8.55 -6.94 12.22
CA PHE A 5 -8.65 -7.71 10.98
C PHE A 5 -8.89 -9.19 11.29
N LYS A 6 -9.85 -9.76 10.59
CA LYS A 6 -10.26 -11.15 10.74
C LYS A 6 -9.23 -12.12 10.16
N ASP A 7 -8.68 -11.76 9.01
CA ASP A 7 -7.76 -12.60 8.24
C ASP A 7 -6.77 -11.74 7.44
N ALA A 8 -5.78 -12.39 6.83
CA ALA A 8 -4.77 -11.73 6.01
C ALA A 8 -5.39 -11.04 4.79
N ARG A 9 -6.43 -11.61 4.22
CA ARG A 9 -7.11 -11.02 3.06
C ARG A 9 -7.72 -9.67 3.40
N GLU A 10 -8.43 -9.57 4.50
CA GLU A 10 -9.02 -8.30 4.97
C GLU A 10 -7.95 -7.26 5.24
N LEU A 11 -6.85 -7.66 5.90
CA LEU A 11 -5.69 -6.80 6.16
C LEU A 11 -5.07 -6.27 4.86
N PHE A 12 -4.81 -7.13 3.89
CA PHE A 12 -4.18 -6.74 2.62
C PHE A 12 -5.12 -5.94 1.71
N GLU A 13 -6.42 -6.20 1.72
CA GLU A 13 -7.39 -5.35 0.99
C GLU A 13 -7.50 -3.95 1.65
N ALA A 14 -7.43 -3.86 2.97
CA ALA A 14 -7.33 -2.57 3.66
C ALA A 14 -6.03 -1.83 3.29
N ALA A 15 -4.90 -2.52 3.22
CA ALA A 15 -3.63 -1.95 2.76
C ALA A 15 -3.73 -1.44 1.31
N ARG A 16 -4.40 -2.19 0.45
CA ARG A 16 -4.65 -1.76 -0.94
C ARG A 16 -5.48 -0.46 -1.00
N SER A 17 -6.51 -0.36 -0.18
CA SER A 17 -7.32 0.86 -0.09
C SER A 17 -6.49 2.04 0.40
N ALA A 18 -5.65 1.84 1.42
CA ALA A 18 -4.73 2.83 1.93
C ALA A 18 -3.70 3.29 0.87
N ALA A 19 -3.19 2.36 0.04
CA ALA A 19 -2.28 2.69 -1.05
C ALA A 19 -2.95 3.58 -2.11
N ILE A 20 -4.20 3.29 -2.48
CA ILE A 20 -4.99 4.10 -3.42
C ILE A 20 -5.24 5.49 -2.84
N GLU A 21 -5.63 5.56 -1.56
CA GLU A 21 -5.90 6.83 -0.90
C GLU A 21 -4.66 7.71 -0.82
N ARG A 22 -3.51 7.14 -0.48
CA ARG A 22 -2.23 7.85 -0.44
C ARG A 22 -1.85 8.43 -1.82
N ASP A 23 -2.04 7.67 -2.90
CA ASP A 23 -1.77 8.14 -4.27
C ASP A 23 -2.72 9.28 -4.66
N HIS A 24 -4.01 9.17 -4.33
CA HIS A 24 -4.99 10.23 -4.57
C HIS A 24 -4.66 11.51 -3.79
N ALA A 25 -4.32 11.39 -2.51
CA ALA A 25 -3.95 12.52 -1.68
C ALA A 25 -2.71 13.24 -2.19
N ALA A 26 -1.67 12.50 -2.60
CA ALA A 26 -0.46 13.06 -3.19
C ALA A 26 -0.75 13.84 -4.48
N LYS A 27 -1.53 13.26 -5.39
CA LYS A 27 -1.95 13.92 -6.64
C LYS A 27 -2.80 15.16 -6.39
N GLN A 28 -3.66 15.14 -5.39
CA GLN A 28 -4.49 16.28 -5.05
C GLN A 28 -3.67 17.43 -4.48
N LEU A 29 -2.73 17.13 -3.58
CA LEU A 29 -1.81 18.11 -3.01
C LEU A 29 -0.93 18.75 -4.11
N GLU A 30 -0.40 17.96 -5.02
CA GLU A 30 0.37 18.45 -6.15
C GLU A 30 -0.45 19.41 -7.02
N ARG A 31 -1.70 19.06 -7.34
CA ARG A 31 -2.62 19.95 -8.09
C ARG A 31 -2.89 21.26 -7.34
N MET A 32 -3.05 21.22 -6.03
CA MET A 32 -3.25 22.42 -5.21
C MET A 32 -2.00 23.31 -5.26
N ARG A 33 -0.81 22.74 -5.08
CA ARG A 33 0.46 23.46 -5.17
C ARG A 33 0.66 24.11 -6.55
N HIS A 34 0.39 23.39 -7.63
CA HIS A 34 0.47 23.94 -8.98
C HIS A 34 -0.48 25.12 -9.21
N ARG A 35 -1.70 25.05 -8.72
CA ARG A 35 -2.66 26.18 -8.81
C ARG A 35 -2.17 27.40 -8.05
N THR A 36 -1.57 27.22 -6.89
CA THR A 36 -1.06 28.33 -6.07
C THR A 36 0.19 28.96 -6.69
N LEU A 37 1.08 28.17 -7.23
CA LEU A 37 2.31 28.64 -7.88
C LEU A 37 2.06 29.19 -9.30
N GLY A 38 1.08 28.63 -10.02
CA GLY A 38 0.71 29.07 -11.39
C GLY A 38 -0.26 30.25 -11.45
N GLY A 39 -0.85 30.63 -10.32
CA GLY A 39 -1.86 31.70 -10.25
C GLY A 39 -1.32 33.14 -10.34
N SER A 40 -0.05 33.34 -10.63
CA SER A 40 0.55 34.68 -10.73
C SER A 40 0.37 35.37 -12.07
N SER A 41 -0.39 34.83 -13.04
CA SER A 41 -0.61 35.52 -14.32
C SER A 41 -2.08 35.54 -14.72
N SER A 42 -2.59 36.78 -14.83
CA SER A 42 -3.85 37.23 -15.41
C SER A 42 -5.10 37.18 -14.52
N ILE A 43 -5.22 38.11 -13.58
CA ILE A 43 -6.54 38.73 -13.30
C ILE A 43 -6.58 40.09 -14.00
N SER A 44 -6.85 40.06 -15.31
CA SER A 44 -7.43 41.16 -16.04
C SER A 44 -8.90 40.82 -16.21
N GLY A 45 -9.76 41.48 -15.45
CA GLY A 45 -11.22 41.33 -15.57
C GLY A 45 -11.93 41.83 -14.34
N GLY A 46 -12.44 43.08 -14.43
CA GLY A 46 -13.11 43.80 -13.37
C GLY A 46 -14.33 43.10 -12.81
N GLY A 47 -14.37 42.98 -11.48
CA GLY A 47 -15.52 42.64 -10.66
C GLY A 47 -15.40 43.36 -9.34
N ARG A 48 -16.22 44.40 -9.13
CA ARG A 48 -16.35 45.11 -7.86
C ARG A 48 -16.92 44.12 -6.81
N GLY A 49 -16.17 43.85 -5.74
CA GLY A 49 -16.77 43.35 -4.50
C GLY A 49 -16.16 42.12 -3.84
N ALA A 50 -15.06 41.54 -4.31
CA ALA A 50 -14.36 40.53 -3.53
C ALA A 50 -13.14 41.18 -2.84
N THR A 51 -13.04 41.04 -1.52
CA THR A 51 -11.83 41.36 -0.76
C THR A 51 -10.69 40.61 -1.41
N LYS A 52 -9.84 41.32 -2.15
CA LYS A 52 -8.71 40.81 -2.87
C LYS A 52 -7.74 40.27 -1.81
N ASP A 53 -7.58 38.96 -1.75
CA ASP A 53 -6.49 38.34 -1.00
C ASP A 53 -5.18 38.73 -1.68
N VAL A 54 -4.64 39.87 -1.30
CA VAL A 54 -3.59 40.61 -1.99
C VAL A 54 -2.26 39.83 -1.97
N ASN A 55 -2.15 38.76 -1.11
CA ASN A 55 -0.91 38.03 -0.87
C ASN A 55 -1.00 36.52 -1.11
N GLY A 56 -2.11 35.98 -1.61
CA GLY A 56 -2.26 34.52 -1.76
C GLY A 56 -2.25 33.74 -0.43
N THR A 57 -2.42 34.47 0.69
CA THR A 57 -2.36 33.90 2.04
C THR A 57 -3.48 32.89 2.30
N ALA A 58 -4.68 33.15 1.81
CA ALA A 58 -5.81 32.24 1.99
C ALA A 58 -5.57 30.90 1.27
N ALA A 59 -5.01 30.94 0.06
CA ALA A 59 -4.69 29.72 -0.67
C ALA A 59 -3.53 28.94 -0.01
N SER A 60 -2.54 29.66 0.52
CA SER A 60 -1.42 29.04 1.25
C SER A 60 -1.88 28.42 2.57
N ILE A 61 -2.77 29.08 3.32
CA ILE A 61 -3.38 28.55 4.53
C ILE A 61 -4.20 27.30 4.22
N ALA A 62 -5.04 27.33 3.18
CA ALA A 62 -5.82 26.17 2.77
C ALA A 62 -4.97 24.95 2.42
N ILE A 63 -3.79 25.14 1.81
CA ILE A 63 -2.85 24.04 1.55
C ILE A 63 -2.26 23.51 2.84
N VAL A 64 -1.82 24.37 3.76
CA VAL A 64 -1.26 23.97 5.05
C VAL A 64 -2.28 23.21 5.89
N ASP A 65 -3.53 23.69 5.92
CA ASP A 65 -4.62 23.02 6.63
C ASP A 65 -4.93 21.65 6.01
N TYR A 66 -4.97 21.57 4.68
CA TYR A 66 -5.14 20.29 3.98
C TYR A 66 -3.98 19.33 4.27
N GLU A 67 -2.74 19.79 4.20
CA GLU A 67 -1.55 18.98 4.53
C GLU A 67 -1.63 18.49 5.98
N SER A 68 -2.03 19.34 6.92
CA SER A 68 -2.16 18.99 8.34
C SER A 68 -3.24 17.94 8.56
N MET A 69 -4.42 18.13 7.98
CA MET A 69 -5.54 17.20 8.07
C MET A 69 -5.18 15.82 7.46
N MET A 70 -4.54 15.83 6.29
CA MET A 70 -4.17 14.59 5.61
C MET A 70 -2.98 13.88 6.26
N ARG A 71 -2.10 14.60 6.96
CA ARG A 71 -0.91 14.03 7.58
C ARG A 71 -1.24 12.93 8.60
N SER A 72 -2.22 13.16 9.45
CA SER A 72 -2.64 12.16 10.46
C SER A 72 -3.22 10.92 9.78
N ARG A 73 -4.07 11.11 8.78
CA ARG A 73 -4.69 10.03 8.01
C ARG A 73 -3.65 9.22 7.24
N LEU A 74 -2.76 9.89 6.52
CA LEU A 74 -1.67 9.24 5.79
C LEU A 74 -0.66 8.54 6.71
N ALA A 75 -0.53 8.96 7.97
CA ALA A 75 0.30 8.27 8.94
C ALA A 75 -0.26 6.90 9.33
N GLU A 76 -1.58 6.77 9.48
CA GLU A 76 -2.24 5.48 9.73
C GLU A 76 -2.12 4.55 8.51
N ASP A 77 -2.36 5.07 7.29
CA ASP A 77 -2.17 4.34 6.05
C ASP A 77 -0.72 3.85 5.91
N THR A 78 0.24 4.69 6.24
CA THR A 78 1.67 4.33 6.21
C THR A 78 2.00 3.22 7.19
N LYS A 79 1.45 3.24 8.41
CA LYS A 79 1.63 2.17 9.39
C LYS A 79 1.08 0.83 8.86
N LEU A 80 -0.11 0.86 8.26
CA LEU A 80 -0.74 -0.32 7.68
C LEU A 80 0.08 -0.91 6.53
N LEU A 81 0.54 -0.05 5.61
CA LEU A 81 1.41 -0.46 4.50
C LEU A 81 2.74 -1.04 4.98
N ASN A 82 3.37 -0.43 5.98
CA ASN A 82 4.62 -0.94 6.58
C ASN A 82 4.41 -2.30 7.26
N LEU A 83 3.27 -2.49 7.91
CA LEU A 83 2.89 -3.76 8.50
C LEU A 83 2.79 -4.86 7.44
N CYS A 84 2.07 -4.60 6.34
CA CYS A 84 1.96 -5.55 5.24
C CYS A 84 3.32 -5.78 4.54
N ALA A 85 4.15 -4.75 4.40
CA ALA A 85 5.51 -4.91 3.87
C ALA A 85 6.38 -5.81 4.76
N ALA A 86 6.24 -5.70 6.09
CA ALA A 86 6.92 -6.58 7.04
C ALA A 86 6.43 -8.03 6.95
N LEU A 87 5.14 -8.27 6.69
CA LEU A 87 4.62 -9.62 6.42
C LEU A 87 5.19 -10.21 5.12
N ILE A 88 5.37 -9.38 4.09
CA ILE A 88 5.87 -9.82 2.77
C ILE A 88 7.38 -10.11 2.82
N TYR A 89 8.18 -9.19 3.38
CA TYR A 89 9.65 -9.23 3.28
C TYR A 89 10.36 -9.43 4.62
N GLY A 90 9.63 -9.50 5.74
CA GLY A 90 10.21 -9.48 7.07
C GLY A 90 10.77 -8.10 7.48
N ARG A 91 11.19 -7.99 8.74
CA ARG A 91 11.78 -6.73 9.25
C ARG A 91 13.17 -6.45 8.67
N ASN A 92 13.89 -7.50 8.29
CA ASN A 92 15.28 -7.42 7.80
C ASN A 92 15.43 -7.89 6.34
N GLY A 93 14.34 -8.06 5.59
CA GLY A 93 14.35 -8.58 4.22
C GLY A 93 14.75 -10.07 4.11
N ARG A 94 14.86 -10.79 5.23
CA ARG A 94 15.26 -12.20 5.29
C ARG A 94 14.19 -13.12 5.89
N GLU A 95 13.05 -12.58 6.18
CA GLU A 95 11.92 -13.24 6.82
C GLU A 95 10.65 -12.95 6.00
N GLY A 96 9.48 -13.31 6.51
CA GLY A 96 8.22 -13.07 5.82
C GLY A 96 7.93 -14.07 4.71
N VAL A 97 6.91 -13.79 3.92
CA VAL A 97 6.47 -14.63 2.79
C VAL A 97 7.60 -14.89 1.79
N SER A 98 8.43 -13.89 1.53
CA SER A 98 9.55 -13.96 0.59
C SER A 98 10.57 -15.03 0.96
N ALA A 99 10.83 -15.22 2.25
CA ALA A 99 11.79 -16.22 2.73
C ALA A 99 11.22 -17.65 2.73
N VAL A 100 9.90 -17.79 2.87
CA VAL A 100 9.24 -19.10 3.03
C VAL A 100 8.69 -19.63 1.71
N LEU A 101 7.97 -18.81 0.96
CA LEU A 101 7.33 -19.20 -0.28
C LEU A 101 8.11 -18.78 -1.53
N GLY A 102 9.10 -17.89 -1.36
CA GLY A 102 9.88 -17.32 -2.47
C GLY A 102 9.43 -15.93 -2.88
N SER A 103 10.33 -15.24 -3.60
CA SER A 103 10.11 -13.86 -4.05
C SER A 103 8.91 -13.73 -4.99
N GLU A 104 8.63 -14.73 -5.79
CA GLU A 104 7.52 -14.71 -6.74
C GLU A 104 6.13 -14.62 -6.09
N TYR A 105 5.97 -15.06 -4.85
CA TYR A 105 4.76 -14.88 -4.06
C TYR A 105 4.74 -13.50 -3.39
N ALA A 106 5.88 -13.08 -2.86
CA ALA A 106 6.08 -11.80 -2.23
C ALA A 106 5.82 -10.65 -3.22
N ASP A 107 6.40 -10.72 -4.42
CA ASP A 107 6.27 -9.69 -5.46
C ASP A 107 4.83 -9.50 -5.90
N VAL A 108 4.06 -10.59 -6.04
CA VAL A 108 2.64 -10.49 -6.40
C VAL A 108 1.84 -9.79 -5.31
N LEU A 109 2.09 -10.09 -4.02
CA LEU A 109 1.44 -9.40 -2.90
C LEU A 109 1.81 -7.90 -2.90
N PHE A 110 3.10 -7.59 -3.09
CA PHE A 110 3.59 -6.22 -3.15
C PHE A 110 2.92 -5.42 -4.25
N TRP A 111 2.95 -5.90 -5.50
CA TRP A 111 2.35 -5.19 -6.62
C TRP A 111 0.85 -5.06 -6.50
N ARG A 112 0.17 -6.12 -6.06
CA ARG A 112 -1.29 -6.11 -5.94
C ARG A 112 -1.81 -5.21 -4.84
N TYR A 113 -1.21 -5.30 -3.64
CA TYR A 113 -1.78 -4.70 -2.43
C TYR A 113 -1.09 -3.42 -1.99
N LEU A 114 0.24 -3.35 -2.08
CA LEU A 114 0.98 -2.15 -1.65
C LEU A 114 1.12 -1.11 -2.76
N ASN A 115 1.15 -1.54 -4.02
CA ASN A 115 1.09 -0.65 -5.20
C ASN A 115 -0.30 -0.57 -5.82
N ALA A 116 -1.29 -1.28 -5.28
CA ALA A 116 -2.69 -1.26 -5.72
C ALA A 116 -2.92 -1.61 -7.20
N GLU A 117 -1.99 -2.34 -7.84
CA GLU A 117 -2.06 -2.67 -9.25
C GLU A 117 -3.19 -3.65 -9.59
N THR A 118 -3.61 -3.65 -10.86
CA THR A 118 -4.56 -4.63 -11.39
C THR A 118 -3.91 -6.00 -11.55
N TRP A 119 -4.70 -7.07 -11.58
CA TRP A 119 -4.17 -8.42 -11.82
C TRP A 119 -3.43 -8.55 -13.15
N VAL A 120 -3.88 -7.84 -14.18
CA VAL A 120 -3.22 -7.80 -15.49
C VAL A 120 -1.83 -7.20 -15.37
N ARG A 121 -1.72 -6.07 -14.64
CA ARG A 121 -0.43 -5.40 -14.42
C ARG A 121 0.48 -6.23 -13.52
N CYS A 122 -0.04 -6.82 -12.44
CA CYS A 122 0.73 -7.74 -11.59
C CYS A 122 1.29 -8.90 -12.41
N GLY A 123 0.48 -9.53 -13.26
CA GLY A 123 0.94 -10.60 -14.14
C GLY A 123 2.06 -10.15 -15.07
N ALA A 124 1.90 -8.98 -15.70
CA ALA A 124 2.91 -8.43 -16.60
C ALA A 124 4.26 -8.15 -15.91
N VAL A 125 4.22 -7.54 -14.71
CA VAL A 125 5.44 -7.20 -13.96
C VAL A 125 6.13 -8.44 -13.39
N CYS A 126 5.35 -9.41 -12.91
CA CYS A 126 5.87 -10.66 -12.35
C CYS A 126 6.13 -11.74 -13.43
N HIS A 127 5.99 -11.41 -14.71
CA HIS A 127 6.20 -12.32 -15.85
C HIS A 127 5.36 -13.62 -15.80
N VAL A 128 4.11 -13.49 -15.33
CA VAL A 128 3.16 -14.61 -15.24
C VAL A 128 1.77 -14.20 -15.77
N SER A 129 0.89 -15.18 -15.99
CA SER A 129 -0.50 -14.87 -16.33
C SER A 129 -1.22 -14.18 -15.15
N PRO A 130 -2.24 -13.34 -15.43
CA PRO A 130 -3.05 -12.74 -14.37
C PRO A 130 -3.70 -13.78 -13.43
N ALA A 131 -4.08 -14.92 -13.97
CA ALA A 131 -4.65 -16.04 -13.20
C ALA A 131 -3.59 -16.66 -12.27
N THR A 132 -2.36 -16.82 -12.74
CA THR A 132 -1.23 -17.31 -11.92
C THR A 132 -0.87 -16.32 -10.83
N ALA A 133 -0.81 -15.02 -11.14
CA ALA A 133 -0.57 -13.98 -10.14
C ALA A 133 -1.65 -14.02 -9.04
N LYS A 134 -2.93 -14.11 -9.41
CA LYS A 134 -4.03 -14.22 -8.44
C LYS A 134 -3.90 -15.48 -7.58
N ARG A 135 -3.58 -16.63 -8.16
CA ARG A 135 -3.40 -17.89 -7.41
C ARG A 135 -2.25 -17.78 -6.41
N ARG A 136 -1.08 -17.24 -6.83
CA ARG A 136 0.06 -17.02 -5.93
C ARG A 136 -0.31 -16.12 -4.76
N ALA A 137 -1.00 -15.01 -5.01
CA ALA A 137 -1.46 -14.12 -3.94
C ALA A 137 -2.36 -14.86 -2.94
N MET A 138 -3.34 -15.64 -3.42
CA MET A 138 -4.22 -16.40 -2.53
C MET A 138 -3.44 -17.42 -1.69
N THR A 139 -2.54 -18.19 -2.30
CA THR A 139 -1.68 -19.13 -1.57
C THR A 139 -0.85 -18.43 -0.49
N ALA A 140 -0.30 -17.25 -0.78
CA ALA A 140 0.47 -16.49 0.19
C ALA A 140 -0.38 -15.98 1.36
N LEU A 141 -1.60 -15.49 1.09
CA LEU A 141 -2.54 -15.06 2.14
C LEU A 141 -2.99 -16.24 3.00
N ASP A 142 -3.34 -17.37 2.39
CA ASP A 142 -3.71 -18.59 3.12
C ASP A 142 -2.55 -19.10 4.00
N ALA A 143 -1.30 -18.96 3.55
CA ALA A 143 -0.12 -19.26 4.34
C ALA A 143 0.02 -18.33 5.56
N ILE A 144 -0.19 -17.03 5.40
CA ILE A 144 -0.20 -16.07 6.52
C ILE A 144 -1.31 -16.43 7.52
N ASP A 145 -2.51 -16.73 7.05
CA ASP A 145 -3.64 -17.08 7.90
C ASP A 145 -3.42 -18.38 8.70
N SER A 146 -2.73 -19.35 8.11
CA SER A 146 -2.43 -20.62 8.78
C SER A 146 -1.51 -20.46 10.00
N ILE A 147 -0.67 -19.42 10.01
CA ILE A 147 0.23 -19.08 11.12
C ILE A 147 -0.46 -18.14 12.10
N GLY A 148 -1.35 -17.31 11.60
CA GLY A 148 -1.97 -16.19 12.31
C GLY A 148 -1.16 -14.89 12.18
N LEU A 149 -1.88 -13.79 11.97
CA LEU A 149 -1.32 -12.46 11.67
C LEU A 149 -0.26 -12.00 12.70
N ARG A 150 -0.47 -12.26 13.99
CA ARG A 150 0.49 -11.85 15.03
C ARG A 150 1.80 -12.61 14.91
N HIS A 151 1.74 -13.94 14.78
CA HIS A 151 2.93 -14.78 14.66
C HIS A 151 3.69 -14.49 13.35
N ALA A 152 2.97 -14.25 12.27
CA ALA A 152 3.57 -13.89 10.98
C ALA A 152 4.37 -12.57 11.05
N ILE A 153 3.92 -11.60 11.87
CA ILE A 153 4.64 -10.33 12.07
C ILE A 153 5.86 -10.50 12.95
N ASP A 154 5.74 -11.28 14.02
CA ASP A 154 6.84 -11.51 14.96
C ASP A 154 7.91 -12.45 14.35
N GLY A 155 7.69 -12.95 13.15
CA GLY A 155 8.59 -13.88 12.47
C GLY A 155 8.60 -15.29 13.09
N VAL A 156 7.80 -15.50 14.15
CA VAL A 156 7.68 -16.79 14.81
C VAL A 156 6.74 -17.67 14.00
N GLY A 157 7.28 -18.66 13.35
CA GLY A 157 6.46 -19.63 12.62
C GLY A 157 6.57 -19.56 11.10
N LEU A 158 6.98 -18.45 10.48
CA LEU A 158 7.28 -18.45 9.04
C LEU A 158 8.48 -19.34 8.72
N GLY A 159 9.50 -19.39 9.60
CA GLY A 159 10.59 -20.37 9.50
C GLY A 159 10.19 -21.79 9.90
N ALA A 160 9.19 -21.96 10.77
CA ALA A 160 8.67 -23.27 11.16
C ALA A 160 7.73 -23.87 10.11
N MET A 161 7.13 -23.06 9.24
CA MET A 161 6.31 -23.53 8.12
C MET A 161 7.11 -24.36 7.12
N SER A 162 8.38 -24.07 6.94
CA SER A 162 9.27 -24.90 6.10
C SER A 162 9.36 -26.36 6.57
N GLY A 163 9.03 -26.64 7.83
CA GLY A 163 9.08 -27.97 8.43
C GLY A 163 7.72 -28.62 8.74
N SER A 164 6.65 -27.84 8.96
CA SER A 164 5.39 -28.36 9.52
C SER A 164 4.18 -28.38 8.56
N ILE A 165 4.20 -27.64 7.48
CA ILE A 165 3.15 -27.74 6.46
C ILE A 165 3.60 -28.70 5.37
N GLY A 166 4.14 -29.81 5.52
CA GLY A 166 4.31 -30.84 4.50
C GLY A 166 4.25 -30.39 3.02
N LEU A 167 4.57 -29.14 2.75
CA LEU A 167 4.82 -28.59 1.44
C LEU A 167 6.15 -29.24 1.01
N ASN A 168 6.06 -30.50 0.60
CA ASN A 168 7.14 -31.14 -0.12
C ASN A 168 7.65 -30.13 -1.16
N ALA A 169 8.92 -29.79 -1.07
CA ALA A 169 9.60 -28.95 -2.06
C ALA A 169 9.38 -29.45 -3.50
N ASP A 170 8.87 -30.65 -3.67
CA ASP A 170 8.53 -31.28 -4.94
C ASP A 170 7.27 -30.69 -5.59
N TYR A 171 6.35 -30.05 -4.84
CA TYR A 171 5.20 -29.36 -5.42
C TYR A 171 5.55 -27.99 -6.05
N LEU A 172 6.73 -27.47 -5.75
CA LEU A 172 7.21 -26.19 -6.29
C LEU A 172 8.10 -26.37 -7.53
N LYS A 173 8.38 -27.61 -7.93
CA LYS A 173 9.26 -27.93 -9.07
C LYS A 173 8.53 -28.44 -10.31
N SER A 174 7.19 -28.48 -10.28
CA SER A 174 6.39 -28.89 -11.46
C SER A 174 5.66 -27.71 -12.12
#